data_e1bbae38ec9d3fc5f3c45d7dc5c9a15f
#
_entry.id   e1bbae38ec9d3fc5f3c45d7dc5c9a15f
#
_cell.length_a   1.000
_cell.length_b   1.000
_cell.length_c   1.000
_cell.angle_alpha   90.00
_cell.angle_beta   90.00
_cell.angle_gamma   90.00
#
_symmetry.space_group_name_H-M   'P 1'
#
loop_
_entity.id
_entity.type
_entity.pdbx_description
1 polymer ?
#
loop_
_entity_poly.entity_id
_entity_poly.type
_entity_poly.pdbx_seq_one_letter_code
_entity_poly.pdbx_strand_id
1 'polypeptide(L)'
;MVQCGARGKGTIKKQNMKIGVDLGGTNIVAGLVDGQSLIRKVKVTCPAKGSQEEVIEAIASLIRELMNNGVESIGVGVPSVVDTKKGIVYNVANIPSWVEVHLKDILEEMFGIPVKINNDANCYTMGVSRFGKGQGFADMVCVTLGTGVGSGIIIDGNLYEGRNAGAGEVGCLSYLDKDYESYCSTPFFVSHSTSGAELSAKAETGDAEAIALWNEFGGHLGELAKAILFAYDPEAIVFGGGIAAGHPHFEAALRERIKTFPFETAKDVKILFSEDGDMALYGASAL
;
A
#
# COMPACT_ATOMS: atom_id res chain seq x y z
N MET A 1 -51.31 -25.39 33.52
CA MET A 1 -50.74 -24.12 33.04
C MET A 1 -49.35 -24.41 32.50
N VAL A 2 -49.22 -24.45 31.19
CA VAL A 2 -47.94 -24.70 30.51
C VAL A 2 -47.41 -23.34 30.08
N GLN A 3 -46.27 -22.91 30.65
CA GLN A 3 -45.57 -21.71 30.22
C GLN A 3 -44.85 -21.97 28.90
N CYS A 4 -45.27 -21.27 27.86
CA CYS A 4 -44.64 -21.26 26.56
C CYS A 4 -43.43 -20.32 26.63
N GLY A 5 -42.22 -20.90 26.62
CA GLY A 5 -40.95 -20.18 26.59
C GLY A 5 -40.76 -19.47 25.24
N ALA A 6 -40.66 -18.14 25.27
CA ALA A 6 -40.32 -17.33 24.12
C ALA A 6 -38.88 -17.66 23.67
N ARG A 7 -38.75 -18.26 22.49
CA ARG A 7 -37.45 -18.40 21.79
C ARG A 7 -37.00 -16.99 21.38
N GLY A 8 -35.90 -16.52 21.98
CA GLY A 8 -35.27 -15.29 21.59
C GLY A 8 -34.84 -15.37 20.10
N LYS A 9 -35.37 -14.45 19.31
CA LYS A 9 -34.88 -14.23 17.94
C LYS A 9 -33.43 -13.72 18.07
N GLY A 10 -32.49 -14.60 17.86
CA GLY A 10 -31.07 -14.20 17.65
C GLY A 10 -31.05 -13.23 16.49
N THR A 11 -30.71 -12.00 16.73
CA THR A 11 -30.39 -11.01 15.70
C THR A 11 -29.18 -11.55 14.94
N ILE A 12 -29.37 -12.03 13.72
CA ILE A 12 -28.29 -12.36 12.80
C ILE A 12 -27.55 -11.03 12.59
N LYS A 13 -26.35 -10.90 13.16
CA LYS A 13 -25.46 -9.78 12.85
C LYS A 13 -25.26 -9.80 11.36
N LYS A 14 -25.74 -8.77 10.66
CA LYS A 14 -25.47 -8.58 9.24
C LYS A 14 -23.95 -8.54 9.08
N GLN A 15 -23.38 -9.52 8.42
CA GLN A 15 -21.95 -9.54 8.14
C GLN A 15 -21.66 -8.46 7.11
N ASN A 16 -20.82 -7.51 7.44
CA ASN A 16 -20.42 -6.37 6.58
C ASN A 16 -19.12 -6.75 5.89
N MET A 17 -19.19 -7.75 5.01
CA MET A 17 -18.03 -8.21 4.27
C MET A 17 -17.72 -7.30 3.09
N LYS A 18 -16.43 -7.13 2.80
CA LYS A 18 -15.94 -6.36 1.67
C LYS A 18 -14.85 -7.13 0.95
N ILE A 19 -14.72 -6.92 -0.34
CA ILE A 19 -13.61 -7.48 -1.12
C ILE A 19 -12.60 -6.37 -1.38
N GLY A 20 -11.33 -6.61 -1.02
CA GLY A 20 -10.20 -5.80 -1.43
C GLY A 20 -9.42 -6.51 -2.52
N VAL A 21 -9.05 -5.81 -3.58
CA VAL A 21 -8.25 -6.32 -4.69
C VAL A 21 -6.99 -5.47 -4.82
N ASP A 22 -5.85 -6.12 -4.97
CA ASP A 22 -4.56 -5.51 -5.26
C ASP A 22 -4.10 -5.97 -6.65
N LEU A 23 -4.10 -5.05 -7.62
CA LEU A 23 -3.65 -5.29 -8.99
C LEU A 23 -2.16 -5.02 -9.10
N GLY A 24 -1.34 -6.05 -9.03
CA GLY A 24 0.08 -5.94 -9.35
C GLY A 24 0.40 -6.36 -10.79
N GLY A 25 1.54 -5.89 -11.31
CA GLY A 25 1.98 -6.23 -12.68
C GLY A 25 2.32 -7.71 -12.91
N THR A 26 2.59 -8.47 -11.84
CA THR A 26 2.88 -9.92 -11.92
C THR A 26 1.72 -10.77 -11.41
N ASN A 27 1.05 -10.32 -10.37
CA ASN A 27 -0.02 -11.06 -9.73
C ASN A 27 -1.17 -10.11 -9.41
N ILE A 28 -2.37 -10.65 -9.42
CA ILE A 28 -3.57 -10.02 -8.86
C ILE A 28 -3.93 -10.81 -7.62
N VAL A 29 -4.18 -10.12 -6.52
CA VAL A 29 -4.56 -10.72 -5.26
C VAL A 29 -5.89 -10.13 -4.81
N ALA A 30 -6.81 -10.95 -4.33
CA ALA A 30 -8.07 -10.49 -3.76
C ALA A 30 -8.29 -11.10 -2.38
N GLY A 31 -8.91 -10.34 -1.48
CA GLY A 31 -9.20 -10.74 -0.12
C GLY A 31 -10.63 -10.43 0.29
N LEU A 32 -11.29 -11.37 0.96
CA LEU A 32 -12.57 -11.17 1.62
C LEU A 32 -12.31 -10.73 3.06
N VAL A 33 -12.73 -9.53 3.41
CA VAL A 33 -12.52 -8.89 4.72
C VAL A 33 -13.85 -8.77 5.46
N ASP A 34 -13.89 -9.21 6.71
CA ASP A 34 -15.00 -9.00 7.66
C ASP A 34 -14.47 -8.27 8.90
N GLY A 35 -14.86 -7.00 9.06
CA GLY A 35 -14.33 -6.14 10.11
C GLY A 35 -12.81 -6.00 10.05
N GLN A 36 -12.11 -6.56 11.04
CA GLN A 36 -10.64 -6.51 11.14
C GLN A 36 -9.95 -7.80 10.64
N SER A 37 -10.70 -8.72 10.03
CA SER A 37 -10.19 -10.04 9.69
C SER A 37 -10.22 -10.33 8.19
N LEU A 38 -9.09 -10.77 7.64
CA LEU A 38 -9.01 -11.34 6.31
C LEU A 38 -9.50 -12.81 6.37
N ILE A 39 -10.70 -13.06 5.85
CA ILE A 39 -11.38 -14.36 5.96
C ILE A 39 -10.85 -15.34 4.92
N ARG A 40 -10.61 -14.85 3.70
CA ARG A 40 -10.12 -15.65 2.58
C ARG A 40 -9.30 -14.78 1.65
N LYS A 41 -8.23 -15.36 1.09
CA LYS A 41 -7.34 -14.72 0.13
C LYS A 41 -7.17 -15.63 -1.07
N VAL A 42 -7.27 -15.06 -2.26
CA VAL A 42 -7.09 -15.76 -3.54
C VAL A 42 -6.16 -14.94 -4.44
N LYS A 43 -5.50 -15.63 -5.37
CA LYS A 43 -4.46 -15.03 -6.21
C LYS A 43 -4.45 -15.66 -7.59
N VAL A 44 -4.14 -14.85 -8.60
CA VAL A 44 -3.87 -15.29 -9.98
C VAL A 44 -2.67 -14.54 -10.55
N THR A 45 -2.00 -15.12 -11.53
CA THR A 45 -0.99 -14.41 -12.31
C THR A 45 -1.68 -13.35 -13.16
N CYS A 46 -1.16 -12.11 -13.14
CA CYS A 46 -1.68 -11.03 -13.97
C CYS A 46 -1.34 -11.27 -15.45
N PRO A 47 -2.32 -11.29 -16.35
CA PRO A 47 -2.05 -11.37 -17.79
C PRO A 47 -1.65 -9.98 -18.33
N ALA A 48 -0.58 -9.41 -17.78
CA ALA A 48 -0.16 -8.03 -18.00
C ALA A 48 0.18 -7.69 -19.47
N LYS A 49 0.51 -8.69 -20.28
CA LYS A 49 0.78 -8.54 -21.72
C LYS A 49 -0.44 -8.86 -22.61
N GLY A 50 -1.55 -9.24 -21.98
CA GLY A 50 -2.81 -9.56 -22.64
C GLY A 50 -3.64 -8.32 -22.98
N SER A 51 -4.86 -8.58 -23.45
CA SER A 51 -5.82 -7.51 -23.72
C SER A 51 -6.35 -6.88 -22.43
N GLN A 52 -7.01 -5.73 -22.56
CA GLN A 52 -7.68 -5.09 -21.43
C GLN A 52 -8.71 -6.02 -20.79
N GLU A 53 -9.48 -6.74 -21.60
CA GLU A 53 -10.53 -7.65 -21.18
C GLU A 53 -9.97 -8.86 -20.41
N GLU A 54 -8.82 -9.39 -20.83
CA GLU A 54 -8.17 -10.50 -20.12
C GLU A 54 -7.75 -10.11 -18.71
N VAL A 55 -7.24 -8.89 -18.50
CA VAL A 55 -6.88 -8.40 -17.16
C VAL A 55 -8.13 -8.16 -16.32
N ILE A 56 -9.17 -7.55 -16.89
CA ILE A 56 -10.45 -7.34 -16.20
C ILE A 56 -11.09 -8.68 -15.81
N GLU A 57 -11.07 -9.68 -16.69
CA GLU A 57 -11.62 -11.00 -16.41
C GLU A 57 -10.83 -11.72 -15.31
N ALA A 58 -9.50 -11.55 -15.27
CA ALA A 58 -8.68 -12.08 -14.18
C ALA A 58 -9.07 -11.47 -12.82
N ILE A 59 -9.31 -10.15 -12.75
CA ILE A 59 -9.84 -9.48 -11.55
C ILE A 59 -11.24 -10.04 -11.22
N ALA A 60 -12.14 -10.07 -12.20
CA ALA A 60 -13.51 -10.52 -12.01
C ALA A 60 -13.59 -11.97 -11.55
N SER A 61 -12.70 -12.84 -12.02
CA SER A 61 -12.64 -14.25 -11.61
C SER A 61 -12.36 -14.40 -10.11
N LEU A 62 -11.41 -13.62 -9.57
CA LEU A 62 -11.09 -13.62 -8.13
C LEU A 62 -12.24 -13.06 -7.30
N ILE A 63 -12.90 -11.99 -7.79
CA ILE A 63 -14.06 -11.42 -7.11
C ILE A 63 -15.21 -12.44 -7.06
N ARG A 64 -15.52 -13.14 -8.18
CA ARG A 64 -16.55 -14.20 -8.21
C ARG A 64 -16.26 -15.32 -7.20
N GLU A 65 -14.99 -15.71 -7.06
CA GLU A 65 -14.58 -16.75 -6.12
C GLU A 65 -14.80 -16.36 -4.65
N LEU A 66 -14.73 -15.07 -4.33
CA LEU A 66 -14.93 -14.53 -2.98
C LEU A 66 -16.38 -14.06 -2.73
N MET A 67 -17.17 -13.85 -3.79
CA MET A 67 -18.51 -13.29 -3.71
C MET A 67 -19.47 -14.19 -2.93
N ASN A 68 -20.23 -13.58 -2.03
CA ASN A 68 -21.33 -14.20 -1.30
C ASN A 68 -22.37 -13.13 -0.90
N ASN A 69 -23.50 -13.56 -0.33
CA ASN A 69 -24.62 -12.66 0.00
C ASN A 69 -24.31 -11.62 1.11
N GLY A 70 -23.16 -11.69 1.74
CA GLY A 70 -22.71 -10.75 2.77
C GLY A 70 -21.76 -9.67 2.27
N VAL A 71 -21.33 -9.74 1.00
CA VAL A 71 -20.42 -8.76 0.41
C VAL A 71 -21.19 -7.50 0.02
N GLU A 72 -20.79 -6.35 0.56
CA GLU A 72 -21.47 -5.07 0.37
C GLU A 72 -20.75 -4.14 -0.60
N SER A 73 -19.43 -4.27 -0.77
CA SER A 73 -18.63 -3.44 -1.68
C SER A 73 -17.32 -4.12 -2.11
N ILE A 74 -16.76 -3.60 -3.18
CA ILE A 74 -15.45 -3.99 -3.72
C ILE A 74 -14.57 -2.74 -3.77
N GLY A 75 -13.32 -2.87 -3.30
CA GLY A 75 -12.29 -1.87 -3.49
C GLY A 75 -11.13 -2.46 -4.30
N VAL A 76 -10.56 -1.68 -5.21
CA VAL A 76 -9.44 -2.12 -6.06
C VAL A 76 -8.30 -1.11 -5.98
N GLY A 77 -7.12 -1.58 -5.57
CA GLY A 77 -5.85 -0.87 -5.68
C GLY A 77 -5.21 -1.15 -7.02
N VAL A 78 -4.76 -0.10 -7.72
CA VAL A 78 -4.12 -0.22 -9.03
C VAL A 78 -2.79 0.56 -9.06
N PRO A 79 -1.74 0.06 -9.72
CA PRO A 79 -0.42 0.69 -9.76
C PRO A 79 -0.37 1.81 -10.81
N SER A 80 -1.19 2.84 -10.65
CA SER A 80 -1.27 3.94 -11.62
C SER A 80 -2.06 5.14 -11.10
N VAL A 81 -2.12 6.20 -11.93
CA VAL A 81 -2.98 7.36 -11.74
C VAL A 81 -4.45 6.98 -11.92
N VAL A 82 -5.28 7.39 -10.98
CA VAL A 82 -6.71 7.06 -10.94
C VAL A 82 -7.53 8.34 -10.80
N ASP A 83 -8.56 8.51 -11.62
CA ASP A 83 -9.69 9.41 -11.28
C ASP A 83 -10.57 8.68 -10.26
N THR A 84 -10.32 8.86 -8.98
CA THR A 84 -11.01 8.14 -7.89
C THR A 84 -12.52 8.42 -7.86
N LYS A 85 -12.95 9.59 -8.35
CA LYS A 85 -14.38 9.96 -8.39
C LYS A 85 -15.13 9.20 -9.48
N LYS A 86 -14.51 9.06 -10.65
CA LYS A 86 -15.09 8.32 -11.78
C LYS A 86 -14.68 6.84 -11.80
N GLY A 87 -13.63 6.47 -11.06
CA GLY A 87 -13.08 5.11 -11.08
C GLY A 87 -12.43 4.75 -12.40
N ILE A 88 -11.79 5.74 -13.05
CA ILE A 88 -11.08 5.55 -14.33
C ILE A 88 -9.59 5.41 -14.04
N VAL A 89 -8.97 4.40 -14.62
CA VAL A 89 -7.54 4.11 -14.50
C VAL A 89 -6.84 4.54 -15.79
N TYR A 90 -5.71 5.25 -15.65
CA TYR A 90 -4.96 5.78 -16.78
C TYR A 90 -3.54 5.22 -16.84
N ASN A 91 -3.08 4.85 -18.03
CA ASN A 91 -1.67 4.60 -18.38
C ASN A 91 -0.92 3.69 -17.39
N VAL A 92 -1.39 2.47 -17.20
CA VAL A 92 -0.74 1.50 -16.30
C VAL A 92 0.57 1.02 -16.92
N ALA A 93 1.71 1.46 -16.38
CA ALA A 93 3.04 1.20 -16.95
C ALA A 93 3.34 -0.30 -17.19
N ASN A 94 2.90 -1.16 -16.26
CA ASN A 94 3.14 -2.60 -16.31
C ASN A 94 2.06 -3.38 -17.10
N ILE A 95 0.99 -2.71 -17.56
CA ILE A 95 -0.12 -3.31 -18.32
C ILE A 95 -0.40 -2.40 -19.52
N PRO A 96 0.37 -2.52 -20.62
CA PRO A 96 0.33 -1.58 -21.74
C PRO A 96 -1.04 -1.45 -22.43
N SER A 97 -1.91 -2.45 -22.31
CA SER A 97 -3.28 -2.40 -22.83
C SER A 97 -4.22 -1.48 -22.05
N TRP A 98 -3.81 -1.03 -20.83
CA TRP A 98 -4.60 -0.16 -19.97
C TRP A 98 -4.20 1.31 -20.14
N VAL A 99 -4.69 1.95 -21.22
CA VAL A 99 -4.47 3.38 -21.49
C VAL A 99 -5.52 4.24 -20.78
N GLU A 100 -6.81 3.88 -20.92
CA GLU A 100 -7.95 4.47 -20.22
C GLU A 100 -8.99 3.37 -19.99
N VAL A 101 -9.22 3.02 -18.71
CA VAL A 101 -10.11 1.93 -18.34
C VAL A 101 -11.13 2.40 -17.32
N HIS A 102 -12.41 2.35 -17.66
CA HIS A 102 -13.54 2.67 -16.78
C HIS A 102 -13.83 1.50 -15.82
N LEU A 103 -12.83 1.15 -15.01
CA LEU A 103 -12.81 -0.09 -14.23
C LEU A 103 -13.98 -0.16 -13.23
N LYS A 104 -14.32 0.97 -12.60
CA LYS A 104 -15.44 1.03 -11.66
C LYS A 104 -16.73 0.63 -12.34
N ASP A 105 -17.09 1.29 -13.43
CA ASP A 105 -18.37 1.08 -14.11
C ASP A 105 -18.49 -0.37 -14.62
N ILE A 106 -17.39 -0.91 -15.17
CA ILE A 106 -17.32 -2.30 -15.64
C ILE A 106 -17.58 -3.29 -14.49
N LEU A 107 -16.93 -3.10 -13.35
CA LEU A 107 -17.09 -4.02 -12.21
C LEU A 107 -18.45 -3.82 -11.51
N GLU A 108 -18.97 -2.60 -11.44
CA GLU A 108 -20.33 -2.34 -10.93
C GLU A 108 -21.41 -2.98 -11.80
N GLU A 109 -21.26 -2.95 -13.13
CA GLU A 109 -22.15 -3.64 -14.07
C GLU A 109 -22.08 -5.17 -13.88
N MET A 110 -20.88 -5.72 -13.69
CA MET A 110 -20.71 -7.17 -13.51
C MET A 110 -21.26 -7.71 -12.19
N PHE A 111 -21.13 -6.96 -11.09
CA PHE A 111 -21.40 -7.47 -9.75
C PHE A 111 -22.61 -6.85 -9.06
N GLY A 112 -23.14 -5.74 -9.55
CA GLY A 112 -24.33 -5.10 -9.02
C GLY A 112 -24.18 -4.49 -7.63
N ILE A 113 -22.93 -4.26 -7.16
CA ILE A 113 -22.60 -3.66 -5.88
C ILE A 113 -21.59 -2.53 -6.04
N PRO A 114 -21.50 -1.58 -5.09
CA PRO A 114 -20.59 -0.44 -5.18
C PRO A 114 -19.11 -0.86 -5.33
N VAL A 115 -18.40 -0.20 -6.25
CA VAL A 115 -16.97 -0.39 -6.49
C VAL A 115 -16.24 0.94 -6.30
N LYS A 116 -15.08 0.90 -5.64
CA LYS A 116 -14.15 2.02 -5.53
C LYS A 116 -12.77 1.63 -6.03
N ILE A 117 -12.12 2.55 -6.72
CA ILE A 117 -10.78 2.36 -7.28
C ILE A 117 -9.86 3.42 -6.69
N ASN A 118 -8.66 3.02 -6.29
CA ASN A 118 -7.62 3.93 -5.86
C ASN A 118 -6.23 3.46 -6.31
N ASN A 119 -5.22 4.31 -6.14
CA ASN A 119 -3.84 3.92 -6.30
C ASN A 119 -3.43 2.87 -5.24
N ASP A 120 -2.52 1.96 -5.59
CA ASP A 120 -2.05 0.87 -4.74
C ASP A 120 -1.35 1.35 -3.46
N ALA A 121 -0.50 2.40 -3.52
CA ALA A 121 0.13 2.98 -2.34
C ALA A 121 -0.88 3.66 -1.41
N ASN A 122 -1.92 4.28 -1.96
CA ASN A 122 -3.05 4.82 -1.19
C ASN A 122 -3.84 3.69 -0.50
N CYS A 123 -4.10 2.59 -1.20
CA CYS A 123 -4.72 1.41 -0.59
C CYS A 123 -3.85 0.85 0.54
N TYR A 124 -2.54 0.68 0.30
CA TYR A 124 -1.61 0.23 1.32
C TYR A 124 -1.65 1.15 2.56
N THR A 125 -1.60 2.47 2.34
CA THR A 125 -1.67 3.48 3.39
C THR A 125 -2.96 3.40 4.22
N MET A 126 -4.11 3.23 3.56
CA MET A 126 -5.39 3.01 4.24
C MET A 126 -5.38 1.73 5.09
N GLY A 127 -4.77 0.66 4.58
CA GLY A 127 -4.58 -0.58 5.33
C GLY A 127 -3.74 -0.38 6.58
N VAL A 128 -2.58 0.24 6.43
CA VAL A 128 -1.67 0.56 7.55
C VAL A 128 -2.35 1.46 8.58
N SER A 129 -3.09 2.49 8.14
CA SER A 129 -3.79 3.44 9.02
C SER A 129 -4.94 2.78 9.80
N ARG A 130 -5.72 1.92 9.17
CA ARG A 130 -6.95 1.38 9.78
C ARG A 130 -6.79 0.01 10.41
N PHE A 131 -5.82 -0.79 9.96
CA PHE A 131 -5.64 -2.19 10.38
C PHE A 131 -4.23 -2.51 10.87
N GLY A 132 -3.24 -1.65 10.54
CA GLY A 132 -1.83 -1.87 10.84
C GLY A 132 -1.25 -0.96 11.91
N LYS A 133 0.06 -0.75 11.83
CA LYS A 133 0.86 0.05 12.79
C LYS A 133 0.56 1.54 12.75
N GLY A 134 -0.22 2.02 11.78
CA GLY A 134 -0.70 3.40 11.69
C GLY A 134 -1.95 3.71 12.51
N GLN A 135 -2.55 2.72 13.18
CA GLN A 135 -3.72 2.94 14.01
C GLN A 135 -3.43 3.94 15.15
N GLY A 136 -4.32 4.92 15.29
CA GLY A 136 -4.25 5.92 16.36
C GLY A 136 -3.52 7.21 15.98
N PHE A 137 -2.87 7.29 14.79
CA PHE A 137 -2.31 8.53 14.28
C PHE A 137 -3.34 9.24 13.38
N ALA A 138 -3.56 10.52 13.63
CA ALA A 138 -4.42 11.36 12.79
C ALA A 138 -3.69 11.84 11.55
N ASP A 139 -2.39 12.14 11.69
CA ASP A 139 -1.55 12.63 10.60
C ASP A 139 -0.36 11.69 10.40
N MET A 140 -0.32 10.99 9.28
CA MET A 140 0.77 10.07 8.98
C MET A 140 1.07 9.99 7.48
N VAL A 141 2.31 9.67 7.16
CA VAL A 141 2.70 9.31 5.80
C VAL A 141 3.17 7.85 5.78
N CYS A 142 2.61 7.06 4.89
CA CYS A 142 3.08 5.71 4.64
C CYS A 142 3.92 5.69 3.36
N VAL A 143 5.09 5.07 3.42
CA VAL A 143 6.03 4.96 2.30
C VAL A 143 6.22 3.49 1.97
N THR A 144 5.91 3.08 0.74
CA THR A 144 6.13 1.72 0.27
C THR A 144 7.47 1.63 -0.48
N LEU A 145 8.33 0.71 -0.04
CA LEU A 145 9.66 0.48 -0.59
C LEU A 145 9.68 -0.87 -1.35
N GLY A 146 9.78 -0.79 -2.67
CA GLY A 146 9.76 -1.96 -3.54
C GLY A 146 10.49 -1.72 -4.85
N THR A 147 9.84 -2.03 -5.99
CA THR A 147 10.34 -1.69 -7.33
C THR A 147 10.61 -0.20 -7.45
N GLY A 148 9.72 0.62 -6.87
CA GLY A 148 9.83 2.06 -6.74
C GLY A 148 9.55 2.50 -5.30
N VAL A 149 9.31 3.82 -5.13
CA VAL A 149 8.88 4.47 -3.89
C VAL A 149 7.47 5.03 -4.09
N GLY A 150 6.47 4.33 -3.54
CA GLY A 150 5.12 4.87 -3.44
C GLY A 150 4.87 5.50 -2.07
N SER A 151 3.93 6.41 -1.97
CA SER A 151 3.45 6.84 -0.66
C SER A 151 1.99 7.29 -0.68
N GLY A 152 1.38 7.27 0.51
CA GLY A 152 0.06 7.85 0.75
C GLY A 152 0.08 8.67 2.02
N ILE A 153 -0.85 9.61 2.11
CA ILE A 153 -0.88 10.62 3.16
C ILE A 153 -2.23 10.54 3.87
N ILE A 154 -2.20 10.46 5.19
CA ILE A 154 -3.38 10.61 6.04
C ILE A 154 -3.28 11.98 6.73
N ILE A 155 -4.35 12.77 6.66
CA ILE A 155 -4.51 14.06 7.35
C ILE A 155 -5.86 14.04 8.06
N ASP A 156 -5.89 14.39 9.34
CA ASP A 156 -7.10 14.34 10.18
C ASP A 156 -7.81 12.97 10.10
N GLY A 157 -7.05 11.88 10.05
CA GLY A 157 -7.57 10.50 9.95
C GLY A 157 -8.13 10.12 8.57
N ASN A 158 -8.01 10.97 7.55
CA ASN A 158 -8.52 10.75 6.21
C ASN A 158 -7.40 10.68 5.17
N LEU A 159 -7.58 9.83 4.16
CA LEU A 159 -6.66 9.76 3.03
C LEU A 159 -6.70 11.10 2.24
N TYR A 160 -5.54 11.69 2.05
CA TYR A 160 -5.38 12.90 1.25
C TYR A 160 -4.91 12.53 -0.15
N GLU A 161 -5.81 12.55 -1.10
CA GLU A 161 -5.54 12.17 -2.50
C GLU A 161 -5.03 13.33 -3.37
N GLY A 162 -5.14 14.58 -2.87
CA GLY A 162 -4.92 15.77 -3.68
C GLY A 162 -6.03 15.98 -4.71
N ARG A 163 -5.78 16.90 -5.65
CA ARG A 163 -6.80 17.26 -6.66
C ARG A 163 -7.02 16.16 -7.72
N ASN A 164 -5.94 15.50 -8.12
CA ASN A 164 -5.92 14.56 -9.25
C ASN A 164 -5.42 13.17 -8.83
N ALA A 165 -5.62 12.79 -7.56
CA ALA A 165 -5.07 11.56 -6.95
C ALA A 165 -3.53 11.40 -7.08
N GLY A 166 -2.82 12.50 -7.21
CA GLY A 166 -1.35 12.52 -7.33
C GLY A 166 -0.65 13.05 -6.06
N ALA A 167 -1.36 13.18 -4.93
CA ALA A 167 -0.69 13.48 -3.67
C ALA A 167 0.09 12.26 -3.18
N GLY A 168 1.28 12.50 -2.66
CA GLY A 168 2.10 11.42 -2.12
C GLY A 168 3.18 10.90 -3.08
N GLU A 169 3.40 11.49 -4.23
CA GLU A 169 4.47 11.10 -5.17
C GLU A 169 5.87 11.55 -4.66
N VAL A 170 6.19 11.23 -3.38
CA VAL A 170 7.44 11.68 -2.75
C VAL A 170 8.69 11.02 -3.37
N GLY A 171 8.54 9.83 -3.96
CA GLY A 171 9.60 9.15 -4.67
C GLY A 171 10.10 9.92 -5.89
N CYS A 172 9.22 10.69 -6.54
CA CYS A 172 9.52 11.49 -7.73
C CYS A 172 10.15 12.86 -7.42
N LEU A 173 10.30 13.24 -6.14
CA LEU A 173 10.97 14.48 -5.78
C LEU A 173 12.45 14.39 -6.13
N SER A 174 12.98 15.48 -6.72
CA SER A 174 14.41 15.56 -7.09
C SER A 174 15.31 15.38 -5.87
N TYR A 175 16.29 14.51 -5.99
CA TYR A 175 17.27 14.22 -4.95
C TYR A 175 18.63 13.86 -5.55
N LEU A 176 19.68 14.54 -5.09
CA LEU A 176 21.02 14.46 -5.66
C LEU A 176 21.00 14.73 -7.17
N ASP A 177 21.46 13.79 -7.98
CA ASP A 177 21.47 13.88 -9.45
C ASP A 177 20.24 13.25 -10.13
N LYS A 178 19.29 12.68 -9.33
CA LYS A 178 18.10 12.00 -9.82
C LYS A 178 16.87 12.36 -8.96
N ASP A 179 16.26 11.36 -8.33
CA ASP A 179 15.07 11.41 -7.47
C ASP A 179 15.22 10.45 -6.28
N TYR A 180 14.31 10.54 -5.31
CA TYR A 180 14.34 9.64 -4.15
C TYR A 180 14.10 8.18 -4.54
N GLU A 181 13.30 7.89 -5.56
CA GLU A 181 13.04 6.52 -6.00
C GLU A 181 14.34 5.82 -6.41
N SER A 182 15.20 6.51 -7.12
CA SER A 182 16.49 5.97 -7.57
C SER A 182 17.43 5.56 -6.43
N TYR A 183 17.29 6.22 -5.26
CA TYR A 183 18.16 6.01 -4.09
C TYR A 183 17.49 5.22 -2.96
N CYS A 184 16.17 5.11 -2.96
CA CYS A 184 15.39 4.53 -1.86
C CYS A 184 14.58 3.29 -2.27
N SER A 185 14.86 2.69 -3.42
CA SER A 185 14.13 1.51 -3.91
C SER A 185 15.04 0.52 -4.64
N THR A 186 14.48 -0.44 -5.37
CA THR A 186 15.23 -1.46 -6.13
C THR A 186 16.36 -0.89 -7.01
N PRO A 187 16.23 0.25 -7.73
CA PRO A 187 17.32 0.90 -8.47
C PRO A 187 18.60 1.10 -7.68
N PHE A 188 18.53 1.42 -6.38
CA PHE A 188 19.71 1.54 -5.53
C PHE A 188 20.50 0.24 -5.49
N PHE A 189 19.85 -0.89 -5.21
CA PHE A 189 20.52 -2.19 -5.14
C PHE A 189 21.05 -2.64 -6.51
N VAL A 190 20.30 -2.40 -7.57
CA VAL A 190 20.72 -2.73 -8.96
C VAL A 190 21.98 -1.95 -9.34
N SER A 191 22.09 -0.67 -8.98
CA SER A 191 23.29 0.14 -9.27
C SER A 191 24.55 -0.39 -8.57
N HIS A 192 24.38 -1.12 -7.46
CA HIS A 192 25.44 -1.80 -6.72
C HIS A 192 25.56 -3.30 -7.07
N SER A 193 24.93 -3.74 -8.16
CA SER A 193 25.00 -5.14 -8.65
C SER A 193 24.57 -6.16 -7.60
N THR A 194 23.55 -5.84 -6.78
CA THR A 194 23.01 -6.69 -5.72
C THR A 194 21.49 -6.59 -5.64
N SER A 195 20.92 -7.28 -4.68
CA SER A 195 19.50 -7.16 -4.28
C SER A 195 19.40 -6.94 -2.77
N GLY A 196 18.27 -6.40 -2.29
CA GLY A 196 18.07 -6.25 -0.85
C GLY A 196 18.20 -7.56 -0.07
N ALA A 197 17.71 -8.68 -0.64
CA ALA A 197 17.80 -10.00 -0.02
C ALA A 197 19.26 -10.51 0.07
N GLU A 198 20.02 -10.39 -1.01
CA GLU A 198 21.45 -10.77 -1.01
C GLU A 198 22.27 -9.92 -0.05
N LEU A 199 21.98 -8.62 -0.03
CA LEU A 199 22.67 -7.68 0.85
C LEU A 199 22.38 -7.97 2.32
N SER A 200 21.11 -8.28 2.67
CA SER A 200 20.74 -8.71 4.02
C SER A 200 21.47 -9.98 4.44
N ALA A 201 21.48 -11.00 3.58
CA ALA A 201 22.19 -12.25 3.89
C ALA A 201 23.70 -12.06 4.16
N LYS A 202 24.35 -11.16 3.41
CA LYS A 202 25.76 -10.81 3.65
C LYS A 202 25.93 -10.02 4.95
N ALA A 203 25.06 -9.04 5.21
CA ALA A 203 25.13 -8.23 6.43
C ALA A 203 24.94 -9.08 7.69
N GLU A 204 24.06 -10.09 7.67
CA GLU A 204 23.85 -11.05 8.77
C GLU A 204 25.12 -11.86 9.09
N THR A 205 26.00 -12.10 8.13
CA THR A 205 27.30 -12.76 8.35
C THR A 205 28.42 -11.81 8.75
N GLY A 206 28.12 -10.51 8.91
CA GLY A 206 29.08 -9.49 9.33
C GLY A 206 29.92 -8.90 8.20
N ASP A 207 29.49 -9.05 6.94
CA ASP A 207 30.17 -8.45 5.79
C ASP A 207 30.16 -6.92 5.90
N ALA A 208 31.35 -6.33 6.00
CA ALA A 208 31.52 -4.89 6.26
C ALA A 208 31.03 -4.02 5.10
N GLU A 209 31.17 -4.49 3.86
CA GLU A 209 30.72 -3.77 2.66
C GLU A 209 29.17 -3.77 2.59
N ALA A 210 28.55 -4.91 2.87
CA ALA A 210 27.10 -5.01 2.93
C ALA A 210 26.49 -4.13 4.05
N ILE A 211 27.12 -4.10 5.21
CA ILE A 211 26.70 -3.23 6.33
C ILE A 211 26.85 -1.75 5.93
N ALA A 212 27.96 -1.38 5.29
CA ALA A 212 28.18 0.00 4.84
C ALA A 212 27.11 0.44 3.82
N LEU A 213 26.77 -0.44 2.88
CA LEU A 213 25.78 -0.15 1.84
C LEU A 213 24.35 -0.03 2.41
N TRP A 214 23.99 -0.85 3.42
CA TRP A 214 22.73 -0.68 4.14
C TRP A 214 22.68 0.63 4.93
N ASN A 215 23.80 1.07 5.52
CA ASN A 215 23.88 2.37 6.19
C ASN A 215 23.73 3.53 5.19
N GLU A 216 24.30 3.43 4.00
CA GLU A 216 24.09 4.41 2.93
C GLU A 216 22.63 4.50 2.51
N PHE A 217 21.99 3.35 2.25
CA PHE A 217 20.56 3.27 1.96
C PHE A 217 19.70 3.91 3.06
N GLY A 218 20.00 3.61 4.32
CA GLY A 218 19.35 4.21 5.48
C GLY A 218 19.54 5.73 5.55
N GLY A 219 20.70 6.22 5.15
CA GLY A 219 20.99 7.65 5.02
C GLY A 219 20.08 8.34 4.00
N HIS A 220 19.89 7.72 2.82
CA HIS A 220 18.98 8.23 1.78
C HIS A 220 17.52 8.23 2.26
N LEU A 221 17.07 7.16 2.91
CA LEU A 221 15.73 7.10 3.52
C LEU A 221 15.54 8.17 4.61
N GLY A 222 16.58 8.49 5.37
CA GLY A 222 16.53 9.56 6.35
C GLY A 222 16.37 10.94 5.71
N GLU A 223 16.98 11.20 4.54
CA GLU A 223 16.74 12.43 3.79
C GLU A 223 15.32 12.48 3.21
N LEU A 224 14.78 11.36 2.72
CA LEU A 224 13.37 11.27 2.31
C LEU A 224 12.44 11.56 3.50
N ALA A 225 12.71 10.98 4.67
CA ALA A 225 11.92 11.26 5.88
C ALA A 225 11.94 12.75 6.24
N LYS A 226 13.09 13.43 6.11
CA LYS A 226 13.19 14.88 6.33
C LYS A 226 12.38 15.69 5.32
N ALA A 227 12.38 15.27 4.04
CA ALA A 227 11.53 15.91 3.02
C ALA A 227 10.04 15.77 3.37
N ILE A 228 9.62 14.60 3.85
CA ILE A 228 8.26 14.35 4.34
C ILE A 228 7.94 15.24 5.56
N LEU A 229 8.86 15.35 6.52
CA LEU A 229 8.70 16.22 7.69
C LEU A 229 8.53 17.70 7.28
N PHE A 230 9.32 18.19 6.32
CA PHE A 230 9.17 19.56 5.82
C PHE A 230 7.84 19.81 5.11
N ALA A 231 7.30 18.80 4.44
CA ALA A 231 6.10 18.96 3.62
C ALA A 231 4.79 18.75 4.40
N TYR A 232 4.78 17.85 5.37
CA TYR A 232 3.55 17.36 6.00
C TYR A 232 3.56 17.39 7.53
N ASP A 233 4.73 17.48 8.18
CA ASP A 233 4.89 17.45 9.65
C ASP A 233 4.03 16.37 10.34
N PRO A 234 4.12 15.09 9.94
CA PRO A 234 3.23 14.04 10.41
C PRO A 234 3.63 13.54 11.82
N GLU A 235 2.68 12.97 12.56
CA GLU A 235 2.92 12.26 13.83
C GLU A 235 3.76 10.99 13.62
N ALA A 236 3.57 10.33 12.45
CA ALA A 236 4.26 9.09 12.11
C ALA A 236 4.63 8.99 10.63
N ILE A 237 5.78 8.37 10.35
CA ILE A 237 6.14 7.88 9.02
C ILE A 237 6.24 6.35 9.13
N VAL A 238 5.45 5.64 8.33
CA VAL A 238 5.43 4.18 8.32
C VAL A 238 6.04 3.68 7.02
N PHE A 239 7.17 3.00 7.09
CA PHE A 239 7.80 2.35 5.95
C PHE A 239 7.26 0.92 5.80
N GLY A 240 6.86 0.56 4.57
CA GLY A 240 6.37 -0.77 4.22
C GLY A 240 6.93 -1.25 2.89
N GLY A 241 6.39 -2.36 2.38
CA GLY A 241 6.88 -3.00 1.17
C GLY A 241 8.05 -3.95 1.41
N GLY A 242 8.46 -4.67 0.36
CA GLY A 242 9.42 -5.77 0.48
C GLY A 242 10.80 -5.36 1.02
N ILE A 243 11.28 -4.15 0.67
CA ILE A 243 12.59 -3.65 1.13
C ILE A 243 12.54 -3.26 2.61
N ALA A 244 11.38 -2.83 3.12
CA ALA A 244 11.23 -2.44 4.52
C ALA A 244 11.52 -3.59 5.50
N ALA A 245 11.40 -4.86 5.08
CA ALA A 245 11.81 -6.01 5.88
C ALA A 245 13.30 -6.01 6.26
N GLY A 246 14.13 -5.30 5.48
CA GLY A 246 15.56 -5.09 5.78
C GLY A 246 15.83 -4.02 6.84
N HIS A 247 14.82 -3.43 7.48
CA HIS A 247 14.97 -2.31 8.40
C HIS A 247 15.99 -2.54 9.54
N PRO A 248 16.21 -3.74 10.07
CA PRO A 248 17.24 -3.91 11.10
C PRO A 248 18.63 -3.49 10.68
N HIS A 249 18.92 -3.50 9.37
CA HIS A 249 20.22 -3.13 8.82
C HIS A 249 20.36 -1.62 8.54
N PHE A 250 19.25 -0.89 8.29
CA PHE A 250 19.30 0.52 7.88
C PHE A 250 18.62 1.50 8.86
N GLU A 251 17.81 1.03 9.79
CA GLU A 251 17.02 1.88 10.70
C GLU A 251 17.90 2.84 11.51
N ALA A 252 19.07 2.37 11.97
CA ALA A 252 19.98 3.20 12.76
C ALA A 252 20.48 4.42 11.96
N ALA A 253 20.88 4.21 10.71
CA ALA A 253 21.36 5.28 9.82
C ALA A 253 20.24 6.25 9.45
N LEU A 254 19.03 5.73 9.18
CA LEU A 254 17.83 6.54 8.95
C LEU A 254 17.55 7.47 10.14
N ARG A 255 17.47 6.91 11.34
CA ARG A 255 17.19 7.69 12.57
C ARG A 255 18.27 8.71 12.88
N GLU A 256 19.55 8.36 12.66
CA GLU A 256 20.65 9.30 12.83
C GLU A 256 20.53 10.49 11.87
N ARG A 257 20.09 10.26 10.65
CA ARG A 257 19.87 11.33 9.67
C ARG A 257 18.72 12.25 10.09
N ILE A 258 17.64 11.73 10.64
CA ILE A 258 16.50 12.53 11.15
C ILE A 258 16.95 13.48 12.28
N LYS A 259 17.89 13.09 13.13
CA LYS A 259 18.42 13.96 14.19
C LYS A 259 19.01 15.27 13.67
N THR A 260 19.41 15.33 12.40
CA THR A 260 19.90 16.55 11.76
C THR A 260 18.79 17.48 11.28
N PHE A 261 17.50 17.12 11.48
CA PHE A 261 16.37 17.97 11.11
C PHE A 261 16.37 19.25 11.97
N PRO A 262 16.11 20.43 11.39
CA PRO A 262 16.33 21.71 12.08
C PRO A 262 15.27 22.02 13.16
N PHE A 263 14.07 21.38 13.10
CA PHE A 263 12.99 21.66 14.04
C PHE A 263 12.90 20.57 15.10
N GLU A 264 13.15 20.91 16.38
CA GLU A 264 13.20 19.96 17.49
C GLU A 264 11.89 19.16 17.65
N THR A 265 10.73 19.82 17.52
CA THR A 265 9.43 19.19 17.71
C THR A 265 9.15 18.08 16.69
N ALA A 266 9.66 18.21 15.46
CA ALA A 266 9.46 17.23 14.42
C ALA A 266 10.40 16.01 14.54
N LYS A 267 11.44 16.07 15.41
CA LYS A 267 12.34 14.93 15.66
C LYS A 267 11.68 13.81 16.47
N ASP A 268 10.55 14.10 17.12
CA ASP A 268 9.76 13.11 17.89
C ASP A 268 8.85 12.26 17.01
N VAL A 269 8.88 12.45 15.68
CA VAL A 269 8.13 11.65 14.73
C VAL A 269 8.31 10.16 14.97
N LYS A 270 7.23 9.39 14.93
CA LYS A 270 7.29 7.95 15.07
C LYS A 270 7.69 7.31 13.74
N ILE A 271 8.88 6.71 13.71
CA ILE A 271 9.33 5.89 12.57
C ILE A 271 8.96 4.44 12.85
N LEU A 272 8.11 3.89 11.99
CA LEU A 272 7.54 2.55 12.13
C LEU A 272 7.78 1.75 10.84
N PHE A 273 7.81 0.41 10.96
CA PHE A 273 7.97 -0.49 9.83
C PHE A 273 6.80 -1.48 9.80
N SER A 274 6.11 -1.57 8.67
CA SER A 274 4.99 -2.49 8.45
C SER A 274 5.48 -3.69 7.64
N GLU A 275 5.43 -4.87 8.24
CA GLU A 275 5.86 -6.14 7.63
C GLU A 275 4.67 -6.94 7.06
N ASP A 276 3.44 -6.49 7.30
CA ASP A 276 2.23 -7.18 6.83
C ASP A 276 2.00 -6.91 5.35
N GLY A 277 2.14 -7.95 4.54
CA GLY A 277 1.97 -7.92 3.09
C GLY A 277 0.51 -7.79 2.62
N ASP A 278 -0.48 -7.90 3.52
CA ASP A 278 -1.90 -7.86 3.16
C ASP A 278 -2.53 -6.47 3.36
N MET A 279 -1.75 -5.47 3.77
CA MET A 279 -2.24 -4.11 4.02
C MET A 279 -2.91 -3.49 2.79
N ALA A 280 -2.43 -3.77 1.57
CA ALA A 280 -3.06 -3.30 0.34
C ALA A 280 -4.50 -3.84 0.18
N LEU A 281 -4.73 -5.11 0.51
CA LEU A 281 -6.06 -5.75 0.48
C LEU A 281 -7.00 -5.16 1.51
N TYR A 282 -6.52 -5.02 2.76
CA TYR A 282 -7.29 -4.38 3.83
C TYR A 282 -7.66 -2.94 3.46
N GLY A 283 -6.70 -2.17 2.95
CA GLY A 283 -6.93 -0.78 2.57
C GLY A 283 -7.86 -0.64 1.38
N ALA A 284 -7.71 -1.46 0.34
CA ALA A 284 -8.65 -1.51 -0.77
C ALA A 284 -10.08 -1.79 -0.28
N SER A 285 -10.26 -2.78 0.62
CA SER A 285 -11.57 -3.06 1.21
C SER A 285 -12.14 -1.91 2.03
N ALA A 286 -11.30 -0.98 2.51
CA ALA A 286 -11.69 0.16 3.36
C ALA A 286 -12.00 1.45 2.57
N LEU A 287 -11.87 1.43 1.24
CA LEU A 287 -12.18 2.57 0.36
C LEU A 287 -13.61 3.08 0.46
#